data_cb41ba45b7fb82a920c12bede0845a67
#
_entry.id   cb41ba45b7fb82a920c12bede0845a67
#
_cell.length_a   1.000
_cell.length_b   1.000
_cell.length_c   1.000
_cell.angle_alpha   90.00
_cell.angle_beta   90.00
_cell.angle_gamma   90.00
#
_symmetry.space_group_name_H-M   'P 1'
#
loop_
_entity.id
_entity.type
_entity.pdbx_description
1 polymer ?
#
loop_
_entity_poly.entity_id
_entity_poly.type
_entity_poly.pdbx_seq_one_letter_code
_entity_poly.pdbx_strand_id
1 'polypeptide(L)'
;TSGALLMKYDRDRYLMVFTEKQYEAFAQGRFAILDEVRTVQAAEGVYATMSIGVGREAGSYDALFKNAGLALEMALSRGGDQAVVKDRMNFEFYGGRAKTTEKRTKVKSRVMANALGDLMDETEHVYVMGHQYADMDTLGAAAGVCAIARKRGKVARIVMDTENNSVGPMLRKLKALPEYKDVFIGGGDAFLRVQPDTLLVVVDTNRPASVESEPLLEACNRVAVIDHHRRGSSYIEKMALNFHEPYASSASELVTELLGYLLEPGDLMKTEAEALLAGIVLDTKNFTNRTGGRTFEAAAYLRRAGADTQDVQRMFQSDLESMIDRYAIIRQAVLYREDLAIVAIDEECERVTAAKAADELLTLSGVQASFVFYPKDGGVYISARSLGEV
;
A
#
# COMPACT_ATOMS: atom_id res chain seq x y z
N THR A 1 -15.75 -27.54 22.63
CA THR A 1 -15.47 -27.38 24.08
C THR A 1 -14.00 -27.01 24.31
N SER A 2 -13.68 -25.74 24.10
CA SER A 2 -12.29 -25.22 24.20
C SER A 2 -11.80 -25.01 25.65
N GLY A 3 -12.66 -25.15 26.65
CA GLY A 3 -12.37 -24.79 28.05
C GLY A 3 -12.24 -23.28 28.29
N ALA A 4 -12.63 -22.43 27.32
CA ALA A 4 -12.70 -21.01 27.47
C ALA A 4 -13.95 -20.55 28.23
N LEU A 5 -13.87 -19.39 28.88
CA LEU A 5 -15.03 -18.76 29.52
C LEU A 5 -15.88 -18.05 28.48
N LEU A 6 -17.15 -18.39 28.34
CA LEU A 6 -18.08 -17.74 27.42
C LEU A 6 -19.24 -17.13 28.22
N MET A 7 -19.52 -15.85 27.96
CA MET A 7 -20.60 -15.10 28.60
C MET A 7 -21.37 -14.28 27.58
N LYS A 8 -22.68 -14.33 27.63
CA LYS A 8 -23.56 -13.43 26.88
C LYS A 8 -23.71 -12.12 27.66
N TYR A 9 -23.41 -10.97 27.04
CA TYR A 9 -23.51 -9.68 27.72
C TYR A 9 -24.48 -8.69 27.05
N ASP A 10 -24.94 -9.01 25.83
CA ASP A 10 -25.97 -8.21 25.15
C ASP A 10 -26.86 -9.15 24.29
N ARG A 11 -27.88 -8.61 23.62
CA ARG A 11 -28.85 -9.34 22.85
C ARG A 11 -28.23 -10.32 21.83
N ASP A 12 -27.22 -9.87 21.15
CA ASP A 12 -26.53 -10.58 20.07
C ASP A 12 -24.99 -10.62 20.25
N ARG A 13 -24.48 -10.26 21.46
CA ARG A 13 -23.07 -10.18 21.77
C ARG A 13 -22.65 -11.13 22.88
N TYR A 14 -21.52 -11.76 22.63
CA TYR A 14 -20.91 -12.72 23.55
C TYR A 14 -19.46 -12.30 23.80
N LEU A 15 -19.01 -12.41 25.03
CA LEU A 15 -17.62 -12.27 25.43
C LEU A 15 -17.04 -13.65 25.68
N MET A 16 -15.89 -13.92 25.06
CA MET A 16 -15.13 -15.14 25.27
C MET A 16 -13.75 -14.81 25.80
N VAL A 17 -13.37 -15.37 26.93
CA VAL A 17 -12.01 -15.23 27.50
C VAL A 17 -11.31 -16.57 27.36
N PHE A 18 -10.11 -16.54 26.74
CA PHE A 18 -9.34 -17.73 26.45
C PHE A 18 -7.83 -17.46 26.58
N THR A 19 -7.06 -18.53 26.71
CA THR A 19 -5.60 -18.48 26.83
C THR A 19 -4.93 -18.36 25.47
N GLU A 20 -3.65 -17.96 25.45
CA GLU A 20 -2.85 -17.88 24.24
C GLU A 20 -2.80 -19.22 23.48
N LYS A 21 -2.64 -20.35 24.19
CA LYS A 21 -2.68 -21.69 23.59
C LYS A 21 -4.00 -21.99 22.86
N GLN A 22 -5.12 -21.50 23.40
CA GLN A 22 -6.42 -21.66 22.75
C GLN A 22 -6.55 -20.75 21.52
N TYR A 23 -5.98 -19.54 21.60
CA TYR A 23 -5.90 -18.65 20.43
C TYR A 23 -5.11 -19.28 19.29
N GLU A 24 -3.93 -19.85 19.58
CA GLU A 24 -3.12 -20.53 18.56
C GLU A 24 -3.92 -21.62 17.82
N ALA A 25 -4.72 -22.39 18.56
CA ALA A 25 -5.60 -23.41 17.96
C ALA A 25 -6.67 -22.79 17.04
N PHE A 26 -7.29 -21.65 17.43
CA PHE A 26 -8.23 -20.94 16.57
C PHE A 26 -7.57 -20.36 15.33
N ALA A 27 -6.38 -19.77 15.47
CA ALA A 27 -5.63 -19.18 14.37
C ALA A 27 -5.15 -20.24 13.38
N GLN A 28 -4.58 -21.37 13.85
CA GLN A 28 -4.20 -22.51 13.02
C GLN A 28 -5.40 -23.10 12.25
N GLY A 29 -6.55 -23.22 12.92
CA GLY A 29 -7.82 -23.61 12.30
C GLY A 29 -8.47 -22.49 11.46
N ARG A 30 -7.79 -21.35 11.28
CA ARG A 30 -8.29 -20.19 10.53
C ARG A 30 -9.70 -19.76 10.95
N PHE A 31 -10.04 -19.90 12.25
CA PHE A 31 -11.38 -19.64 12.79
C PHE A 31 -12.47 -20.42 12.05
N ALA A 32 -12.30 -21.72 11.88
CA ALA A 32 -13.23 -22.62 11.17
C ALA A 32 -14.67 -22.55 11.72
N ILE A 33 -14.86 -22.10 12.95
CA ILE A 33 -16.19 -21.84 13.54
C ILE A 33 -17.06 -20.90 12.69
N LEU A 34 -16.45 -20.00 11.91
CA LEU A 34 -17.19 -19.14 10.98
C LEU A 34 -17.86 -19.95 9.88
N ASP A 35 -17.18 -20.98 9.35
CA ASP A 35 -17.75 -21.85 8.34
C ASP A 35 -18.83 -22.76 8.94
N GLU A 36 -18.65 -23.23 10.17
CA GLU A 36 -19.69 -24.02 10.89
C GLU A 36 -20.94 -23.18 11.09
N VAL A 37 -20.86 -21.93 11.54
CA VAL A 37 -22.01 -21.05 11.76
C VAL A 37 -22.74 -20.76 10.43
N ARG A 38 -22.04 -20.64 9.33
CA ARG A 38 -22.63 -20.46 7.99
C ARG A 38 -23.49 -21.63 7.53
N THR A 39 -23.37 -22.82 8.13
CA THR A 39 -24.23 -23.98 7.83
C THR A 39 -25.55 -23.93 8.59
N VAL A 40 -25.64 -23.07 9.61
CA VAL A 40 -26.85 -22.94 10.44
C VAL A 40 -27.89 -22.08 9.71
N GLN A 41 -29.03 -22.69 9.38
CA GLN A 41 -30.15 -21.99 8.78
C GLN A 41 -31.02 -21.36 9.89
N ALA A 42 -31.06 -20.02 9.94
CA ALA A 42 -31.81 -19.25 10.90
C ALA A 42 -33.31 -19.07 10.51
N ALA A 43 -33.57 -19.02 9.18
CA ALA A 43 -34.91 -19.00 8.58
C ALA A 43 -34.82 -19.55 7.16
N GLU A 44 -35.97 -19.78 6.49
CA GLU A 44 -35.97 -20.27 5.11
C GLU A 44 -35.17 -19.35 4.20
N GLY A 45 -34.08 -19.87 3.60
CA GLY A 45 -33.15 -19.11 2.74
C GLY A 45 -32.19 -18.15 3.47
N VAL A 46 -32.24 -18.06 4.81
CA VAL A 46 -31.38 -17.17 5.62
C VAL A 46 -30.44 -17.99 6.49
N TYR A 47 -29.16 -17.86 6.25
CA TYR A 47 -28.10 -18.52 7.02
C TYR A 47 -27.53 -17.59 8.09
N ALA A 48 -27.13 -18.16 9.22
CA ALA A 48 -26.49 -17.41 10.29
C ALA A 48 -25.07 -16.98 9.88
N THR A 49 -24.64 -15.81 10.36
CA THR A 49 -23.27 -15.34 10.24
C THR A 49 -22.75 -14.88 11.58
N MET A 50 -21.45 -14.94 11.78
CA MET A 50 -20.81 -14.50 13.00
C MET A 50 -19.62 -13.59 12.71
N SER A 51 -19.48 -12.52 13.48
CA SER A 51 -18.31 -11.65 13.45
C SER A 51 -17.56 -11.77 14.77
N ILE A 52 -16.25 -11.90 14.73
CA ILE A 52 -15.40 -12.11 15.89
C ILE A 52 -14.35 -11.00 15.94
N GLY A 53 -14.22 -10.33 17.10
CA GLY A 53 -13.11 -9.43 17.41
C GLY A 53 -12.26 -10.02 18.52
N VAL A 54 -10.96 -10.15 18.31
CA VAL A 54 -9.99 -10.67 19.28
C VAL A 54 -8.99 -9.57 19.65
N GLY A 55 -8.83 -9.33 20.94
CA GLY A 55 -7.75 -8.46 21.48
C GLY A 55 -6.64 -9.30 22.11
N ARG A 56 -5.39 -9.03 21.74
CA ARG A 56 -4.21 -9.72 22.25
C ARG A 56 -3.12 -8.73 22.70
N GLU A 57 -2.13 -9.24 23.42
CA GLU A 57 -0.87 -8.56 23.78
C GLU A 57 -1.05 -7.13 24.33
N ALA A 58 -2.02 -6.93 25.19
CA ALA A 58 -2.25 -5.66 25.86
C ALA A 58 -1.89 -5.75 27.35
N GLY A 59 -1.46 -4.64 27.95
CA GLY A 59 -0.96 -4.61 29.32
C GLY A 59 -2.02 -4.77 30.43
N SER A 60 -3.32 -4.82 30.08
CA SER A 60 -4.42 -5.01 31.02
C SER A 60 -5.64 -5.66 30.37
N TYR A 61 -6.54 -6.24 31.20
CA TYR A 61 -7.80 -6.80 30.70
C TYR A 61 -8.70 -5.75 30.05
N ASP A 62 -8.71 -4.51 30.55
CA ASP A 62 -9.46 -3.40 29.95
C ASP A 62 -8.94 -3.07 28.55
N ALA A 63 -7.62 -3.04 28.38
CA ALA A 63 -7.00 -2.83 27.07
C ALA A 63 -7.25 -3.99 26.09
N LEU A 64 -7.25 -5.24 26.59
CA LEU A 64 -7.63 -6.42 25.80
C LEU A 64 -9.07 -6.32 25.32
N PHE A 65 -10.00 -5.94 26.20
CA PHE A 65 -11.42 -5.76 25.87
C PHE A 65 -11.63 -4.64 24.85
N LYS A 66 -10.96 -3.50 25.01
CA LYS A 66 -10.97 -2.39 24.04
C LYS A 66 -10.42 -2.82 22.68
N ASN A 67 -9.32 -3.57 22.66
CA ASN A 67 -8.76 -4.12 21.42
C ASN A 67 -9.71 -5.09 20.74
N ALA A 68 -10.38 -5.96 21.50
CA ALA A 68 -11.41 -6.86 20.97
C ALA A 68 -12.61 -6.10 20.38
N GLY A 69 -13.04 -5.01 21.03
CA GLY A 69 -14.08 -4.11 20.53
C GLY A 69 -13.70 -3.46 19.19
N LEU A 70 -12.50 -2.88 19.11
CA LEU A 70 -11.96 -2.31 17.87
C LEU A 70 -11.85 -3.36 16.75
N ALA A 71 -11.41 -4.56 17.08
CA ALA A 71 -11.32 -5.66 16.12
C ALA A 71 -12.72 -6.09 15.63
N LEU A 72 -13.72 -6.13 16.52
CA LEU A 72 -15.10 -6.44 16.14
C LEU A 72 -15.71 -5.34 15.25
N GLU A 73 -15.52 -4.06 15.61
CA GLU A 73 -15.92 -2.94 14.75
C GLU A 73 -15.29 -3.06 13.37
N MET A 74 -13.99 -3.43 13.32
CA MET A 74 -13.27 -3.67 12.07
C MET A 74 -13.90 -4.82 11.27
N ALA A 75 -14.27 -5.94 11.92
CA ALA A 75 -14.95 -7.05 11.26
C ALA A 75 -16.30 -6.63 10.68
N LEU A 76 -17.12 -5.93 11.46
CA LEU A 76 -18.44 -5.46 11.07
C LEU A 76 -18.39 -4.43 9.94
N SER A 77 -17.45 -3.49 10.00
CA SER A 77 -17.26 -2.45 8.97
C SER A 77 -16.85 -3.04 7.62
N ARG A 78 -16.22 -4.22 7.60
CA ARG A 78 -15.87 -4.98 6.39
C ARG A 78 -16.99 -5.90 5.89
N GLY A 79 -18.18 -5.82 6.52
CA GLY A 79 -19.35 -6.59 6.13
C GLY A 79 -19.68 -7.75 7.04
N GLY A 80 -18.96 -7.90 8.12
CA GLY A 80 -19.17 -9.01 9.07
C GLY A 80 -18.70 -10.36 8.53
N ASP A 81 -19.17 -11.43 9.17
CA ASP A 81 -18.90 -12.81 8.78
C ASP A 81 -17.41 -13.15 8.67
N GLN A 82 -16.61 -12.64 9.61
CA GLN A 82 -15.17 -12.82 9.68
C GLN A 82 -14.65 -12.65 11.10
N ALA A 83 -13.43 -13.15 11.35
CA ALA A 83 -12.69 -12.86 12.57
C ALA A 83 -11.59 -11.85 12.29
N VAL A 84 -11.46 -10.88 13.18
CA VAL A 84 -10.37 -9.90 13.18
C VAL A 84 -9.65 -9.98 14.51
N VAL A 85 -8.34 -10.06 14.47
CA VAL A 85 -7.47 -10.09 15.64
C VAL A 85 -6.70 -8.77 15.69
N LYS A 86 -6.76 -8.08 16.81
CA LYS A 86 -5.94 -6.88 17.06
C LYS A 86 -4.86 -7.22 18.08
N ASP A 87 -3.63 -7.07 17.62
CA ASP A 87 -2.41 -7.23 18.39
C ASP A 87 -1.64 -5.91 18.35
N ARG A 88 -1.42 -5.25 19.51
CA ARG A 88 -0.80 -3.92 19.60
C ARG A 88 -1.32 -2.98 18.52
N MET A 89 -0.53 -2.76 17.44
CA MET A 89 -0.87 -1.89 16.31
C MET A 89 -1.35 -2.66 15.06
N ASN A 90 -1.34 -4.00 15.08
CA ASN A 90 -1.65 -4.82 13.91
C ASN A 90 -3.06 -5.37 13.94
N PHE A 91 -3.61 -5.61 12.75
CA PHE A 91 -4.87 -6.33 12.55
C PHE A 91 -4.65 -7.51 11.61
N GLU A 92 -5.05 -8.70 12.04
CA GLU A 92 -5.09 -9.91 11.22
C GLU A 92 -6.53 -10.29 10.91
N PHE A 93 -6.77 -10.86 9.72
CA PHE A 93 -8.11 -11.13 9.21
C PHE A 93 -8.27 -12.61 8.83
N TYR A 94 -9.35 -13.24 9.24
CA TYR A 94 -9.66 -14.64 8.99
C TYR A 94 -11.10 -14.82 8.48
N GLY A 95 -11.31 -15.71 7.52
CA GLY A 95 -12.62 -16.23 7.12
C GLY A 95 -13.50 -15.29 6.30
N GLY A 96 -13.07 -14.09 5.96
CA GLY A 96 -13.84 -13.17 5.12
C GLY A 96 -13.97 -13.69 3.68
N ARG A 97 -15.19 -14.07 3.25
CA ARG A 97 -15.52 -14.30 1.84
C ARG A 97 -15.90 -12.97 1.20
N ALA A 98 -14.94 -12.06 1.05
CA ALA A 98 -15.18 -10.85 0.30
C ALA A 98 -15.38 -11.20 -1.17
N LYS A 99 -16.63 -11.24 -1.65
CA LYS A 99 -16.87 -10.78 -3.02
C LYS A 99 -16.30 -9.36 -3.07
N THR A 100 -15.53 -9.07 -4.10
CA THR A 100 -14.88 -7.82 -4.43
C THR A 100 -15.81 -6.60 -4.38
N THR A 101 -16.30 -6.26 -3.22
CA THR A 101 -16.98 -5.00 -2.95
C THR A 101 -16.06 -4.28 -1.98
N GLU A 102 -15.47 -3.24 -2.48
CA GLU A 102 -14.73 -2.20 -1.79
C GLU A 102 -15.50 -1.71 -0.56
N LYS A 103 -15.43 -2.47 0.54
CA LYS A 103 -15.98 -2.03 1.82
C LYS A 103 -14.90 -1.26 2.56
N ARG A 104 -14.96 0.01 2.34
CA ARG A 104 -14.20 1.03 2.99
C ARG A 104 -14.38 1.02 4.49
N THR A 105 -13.30 0.86 5.22
CA THR A 105 -13.28 1.05 6.66
C THR A 105 -12.58 2.37 7.02
N LYS A 106 -13.31 3.49 6.99
CA LYS A 106 -12.83 4.78 7.57
C LYS A 106 -12.27 4.58 8.99
N VAL A 107 -12.78 3.59 9.71
CA VAL A 107 -12.31 3.20 11.04
C VAL A 107 -10.85 2.73 11.01
N LYS A 108 -10.48 1.87 10.04
CA LYS A 108 -9.08 1.39 9.95
C LYS A 108 -8.12 2.52 9.64
N SER A 109 -8.43 3.37 8.64
CA SER A 109 -7.58 4.50 8.27
C SER A 109 -7.42 5.47 9.45
N ARG A 110 -8.48 5.74 10.21
CA ARG A 110 -8.41 6.58 11.44
C ARG A 110 -7.52 5.94 12.52
N VAL A 111 -7.67 4.64 12.77
CA VAL A 111 -6.84 3.94 13.76
C VAL A 111 -5.38 3.92 13.34
N MET A 112 -5.11 3.67 12.05
CA MET A 112 -3.74 3.69 11.53
C MET A 112 -3.14 5.11 11.54
N ALA A 113 -3.95 6.13 11.24
CA ALA A 113 -3.51 7.53 11.33
C ALA A 113 -3.11 7.90 12.76
N ASN A 114 -3.95 7.61 13.75
CA ASN A 114 -3.63 7.88 15.16
C ASN A 114 -2.36 7.13 15.58
N ALA A 115 -2.26 5.84 15.25
CA ALA A 115 -1.09 5.03 15.60
C ALA A 115 0.20 5.54 14.93
N LEU A 116 0.15 5.97 13.67
CA LEU A 116 1.31 6.60 13.00
C LEU A 116 1.67 7.92 13.67
N GLY A 117 0.65 8.71 14.02
CA GLY A 117 0.84 9.95 14.77
C GLY A 117 1.53 9.73 16.12
N ASP A 118 1.08 8.76 16.91
CA ASP A 118 1.66 8.41 18.21
C ASP A 118 3.13 7.97 18.05
N LEU A 119 3.43 7.12 17.05
CA LEU A 119 4.81 6.70 16.74
C LEU A 119 5.70 7.89 16.34
N MET A 120 5.18 8.85 15.58
CA MET A 120 5.92 10.06 15.22
C MET A 120 6.15 10.96 16.43
N ASP A 121 5.20 11.05 17.35
CA ASP A 121 5.34 11.90 18.54
C ASP A 121 6.45 11.41 19.48
N GLU A 122 6.72 10.10 19.48
CA GLU A 122 7.77 9.45 20.27
C GLU A 122 9.19 9.55 19.69
N THR A 123 9.40 10.20 18.53
CA THR A 123 10.70 10.31 17.86
C THR A 123 11.00 11.76 17.45
N GLU A 124 12.27 12.10 17.30
CA GLU A 124 12.72 13.35 16.66
C GLU A 124 12.92 13.19 15.15
N HIS A 125 13.27 11.97 14.69
CA HIS A 125 13.67 11.68 13.32
C HIS A 125 12.73 10.70 12.64
N VAL A 126 12.18 11.09 11.50
CA VAL A 126 11.32 10.24 10.65
C VAL A 126 12.02 10.04 9.31
N TYR A 127 12.42 8.80 9.03
CA TYR A 127 12.95 8.43 7.73
C TYR A 127 11.87 7.72 6.92
N VAL A 128 11.73 8.09 5.65
CA VAL A 128 10.75 7.47 4.74
C VAL A 128 11.52 6.82 3.61
N MET A 129 11.27 5.55 3.36
CA MET A 129 11.96 4.76 2.37
C MET A 129 10.96 3.91 1.59
N GLY A 130 11.09 3.83 0.29
CA GLY A 130 10.31 2.93 -0.56
C GLY A 130 11.14 1.81 -1.15
N HIS A 131 10.72 1.32 -2.33
CA HIS A 131 11.47 0.34 -3.07
C HIS A 131 12.64 0.97 -3.85
N GLN A 132 13.64 0.14 -4.22
CA GLN A 132 14.70 0.51 -5.15
C GLN A 132 14.08 0.99 -6.46
N TYR A 133 14.74 1.96 -7.13
CA TYR A 133 14.23 2.60 -8.35
C TYR A 133 12.86 3.25 -8.13
N ALA A 134 12.78 4.12 -7.11
CA ALA A 134 11.58 4.82 -6.73
C ALA A 134 10.77 5.35 -7.94
N ASP A 135 9.48 5.09 -7.91
CA ASP A 135 8.51 5.61 -8.87
C ASP A 135 7.65 6.73 -8.28
N MET A 136 6.62 7.15 -9.01
CA MET A 136 5.76 8.25 -8.56
C MET A 136 4.90 7.87 -7.36
N ASP A 137 4.55 6.59 -7.17
CA ASP A 137 3.77 6.18 -6.00
C ASP A 137 4.64 6.18 -4.74
N THR A 138 5.85 5.62 -4.84
CA THR A 138 6.86 5.69 -3.77
C THR A 138 7.15 7.15 -3.37
N LEU A 139 7.45 8.03 -4.34
CA LEU A 139 7.80 9.43 -4.05
C LEU A 139 6.61 10.21 -3.49
N GLY A 140 5.41 10.02 -4.05
CA GLY A 140 4.18 10.66 -3.59
C GLY A 140 3.84 10.27 -2.15
N ALA A 141 3.83 8.96 -1.85
CA ALA A 141 3.61 8.44 -0.52
C ALA A 141 4.65 8.99 0.49
N ALA A 142 5.94 9.01 0.09
CA ALA A 142 7.00 9.56 0.92
C ALA A 142 6.82 11.06 1.20
N ALA A 143 6.45 11.85 0.20
CA ALA A 143 6.17 13.28 0.37
C ALA A 143 4.98 13.51 1.33
N GLY A 144 3.91 12.71 1.22
CA GLY A 144 2.77 12.78 2.14
C GLY A 144 3.15 12.46 3.59
N VAL A 145 3.97 11.43 3.82
CA VAL A 145 4.49 11.11 5.16
C VAL A 145 5.39 12.24 5.69
N CYS A 146 6.22 12.86 4.84
CA CYS A 146 7.01 14.03 5.22
C CYS A 146 6.14 15.23 5.61
N ALA A 147 4.99 15.44 4.96
CA ALA A 147 4.04 16.48 5.33
C ALA A 147 3.50 16.25 6.76
N ILE A 148 3.17 15.00 7.12
CA ILE A 148 2.74 14.64 8.48
C ILE A 148 3.86 14.92 9.49
N ALA A 149 5.08 14.44 9.19
CA ALA A 149 6.24 14.64 10.08
C ALA A 149 6.55 16.13 10.29
N ARG A 150 6.53 16.93 9.23
CA ARG A 150 6.72 18.39 9.27
C ARG A 150 5.65 19.07 10.15
N LYS A 151 4.36 18.71 9.99
CA LYS A 151 3.28 19.24 10.83
C LYS A 151 3.50 18.97 12.31
N ARG A 152 4.13 17.85 12.64
CA ARG A 152 4.48 17.44 14.01
C ARG A 152 5.83 17.98 14.49
N GLY A 153 6.50 18.83 13.69
CA GLY A 153 7.80 19.43 14.03
C GLY A 153 8.95 18.43 14.03
N LYS A 154 8.83 17.29 13.33
CA LYS A 154 9.86 16.25 13.25
C LYS A 154 10.82 16.47 12.08
N VAL A 155 12.04 16.00 12.23
CA VAL A 155 13.04 16.02 11.17
C VAL A 155 12.76 14.87 10.21
N ALA A 156 12.20 15.20 9.01
CA ALA A 156 11.89 14.20 7.99
C ALA A 156 13.04 14.04 7.00
N ARG A 157 13.29 12.80 6.55
CA ARG A 157 14.21 12.44 5.46
C ARG A 157 13.56 11.44 4.53
N ILE A 158 13.69 11.65 3.22
CA ILE A 158 13.32 10.67 2.18
C ILE A 158 14.60 9.97 1.76
N VAL A 159 14.64 8.68 1.98
CA VAL A 159 15.78 7.83 1.65
C VAL A 159 15.57 7.26 0.25
N MET A 160 16.33 7.74 -0.73
CA MET A 160 16.24 7.30 -2.12
C MET A 160 17.52 7.65 -2.92
N ASP A 161 17.79 6.88 -3.96
CA ASP A 161 18.75 7.28 -4.98
C ASP A 161 18.14 8.40 -5.84
N THR A 162 18.75 9.60 -5.75
CA THR A 162 18.26 10.77 -6.50
C THR A 162 18.80 10.85 -7.93
N GLU A 163 19.72 9.97 -8.31
CA GLU A 163 20.32 9.91 -9.65
C GLU A 163 19.65 8.85 -10.52
N ASN A 164 19.48 7.63 -9.99
CA ASN A 164 18.89 6.48 -10.69
C ASN A 164 17.43 6.29 -10.30
N ASN A 165 16.55 7.12 -10.82
CA ASN A 165 15.11 7.04 -10.54
C ASN A 165 14.27 7.44 -11.76
N SER A 166 12.99 7.11 -11.74
CA SER A 166 12.03 7.47 -12.80
C SER A 166 11.23 8.75 -12.52
N VAL A 167 11.52 9.44 -11.40
CA VAL A 167 10.70 10.55 -10.87
C VAL A 167 11.31 11.93 -11.04
N GLY A 168 12.34 12.07 -11.89
CA GLY A 168 13.14 13.28 -12.07
C GLY A 168 12.36 14.60 -12.13
N PRO A 169 11.26 14.73 -12.90
CA PRO A 169 10.48 15.95 -12.96
C PRO A 169 9.86 16.36 -11.61
N MET A 170 9.25 15.43 -10.87
CA MET A 170 8.65 15.69 -9.55
C MET A 170 9.74 15.94 -8.51
N LEU A 171 10.82 15.16 -8.54
CA LEU A 171 11.96 15.32 -7.64
C LEU A 171 12.55 16.74 -7.73
N ARG A 172 12.69 17.29 -8.94
CA ARG A 172 13.13 18.68 -9.13
C ARG A 172 12.15 19.69 -8.55
N LYS A 173 10.84 19.48 -8.71
CA LYS A 173 9.80 20.35 -8.12
C LYS A 173 9.87 20.34 -6.58
N LEU A 174 10.01 19.18 -5.97
CA LEU A 174 10.13 19.07 -4.51
C LEU A 174 11.44 19.70 -4.01
N LYS A 175 12.57 19.37 -4.62
CA LYS A 175 13.89 19.95 -4.25
C LYS A 175 13.95 21.49 -4.38
N ALA A 176 13.08 22.09 -5.19
CA ALA A 176 13.00 23.55 -5.31
C ALA A 176 12.26 24.23 -4.13
N LEU A 177 11.56 23.47 -3.29
CA LEU A 177 10.89 24.00 -2.13
C LEU A 177 11.85 24.17 -0.96
N PRO A 178 11.80 25.28 -0.21
CA PRO A 178 12.66 25.49 0.98
C PRO A 178 12.48 24.38 2.04
N GLU A 179 11.27 23.84 2.19
CA GLU A 179 10.91 22.81 3.13
C GLU A 179 11.56 21.45 2.80
N TYR A 180 11.98 21.28 1.56
CA TYR A 180 12.66 20.07 1.06
C TYR A 180 14.16 20.22 0.94
N LYS A 181 14.71 21.35 1.40
CA LYS A 181 16.15 21.51 1.52
C LYS A 181 16.71 20.42 2.37
N ASP A 182 17.59 19.65 2.15
CA ASP A 182 18.16 18.58 2.98
C ASP A 182 17.18 17.41 3.34
N VAL A 183 16.03 17.29 2.69
CA VAL A 183 15.11 16.18 2.97
C VAL A 183 15.56 14.89 2.28
N PHE A 184 16.14 14.96 1.09
CA PHE A 184 16.58 13.79 0.34
C PHE A 184 17.97 13.33 0.78
N ILE A 185 18.10 12.02 1.04
CA ILE A 185 19.34 11.39 1.50
C ILE A 185 19.52 10.01 0.85
N GLY A 186 20.74 9.65 0.47
CA GLY A 186 21.05 8.30 -0.02
C GLY A 186 21.01 7.25 1.09
N GLY A 187 20.76 5.97 0.71
CA GLY A 187 20.65 4.88 1.68
C GLY A 187 21.89 4.69 2.56
N GLY A 188 23.09 4.85 2.02
CA GLY A 188 24.34 4.76 2.78
C GLY A 188 24.51 5.88 3.82
N ASP A 189 24.20 7.12 3.45
CA ASP A 189 24.24 8.26 4.36
C ASP A 189 23.15 8.16 5.44
N ALA A 190 21.97 7.66 5.08
CA ALA A 190 20.87 7.44 6.02
C ALA A 190 21.25 6.40 7.08
N PHE A 191 21.89 5.29 6.65
CA PHE A 191 22.39 4.27 7.55
C PHE A 191 23.44 4.82 8.56
N LEU A 192 24.32 5.68 8.10
CA LEU A 192 25.35 6.29 8.97
C LEU A 192 24.78 7.31 9.96
N ARG A 193 23.62 7.90 9.67
CA ARG A 193 23.00 8.96 10.48
C ARG A 193 21.78 8.51 11.28
N VAL A 194 21.37 7.25 11.16
CA VAL A 194 20.22 6.72 11.89
C VAL A 194 20.44 6.80 13.40
N GLN A 195 19.42 7.24 14.13
CA GLN A 195 19.42 7.32 15.58
C GLN A 195 18.62 6.14 16.17
N PRO A 196 18.88 5.74 17.43
CA PRO A 196 18.18 4.61 18.05
C PRO A 196 16.66 4.77 18.15
N ASP A 197 16.17 6.02 18.20
CA ASP A 197 14.76 6.41 18.27
C ASP A 197 14.14 6.72 16.90
N THR A 198 14.92 6.67 15.80
CA THR A 198 14.42 6.96 14.45
C THR A 198 13.24 6.05 14.09
N LEU A 199 12.15 6.66 13.65
CA LEU A 199 11.04 5.96 13.03
C LEU A 199 11.32 5.81 11.53
N LEU A 200 11.42 4.59 11.03
CA LEU A 200 11.47 4.30 9.62
C LEU A 200 10.07 3.98 9.10
N VAL A 201 9.56 4.76 8.16
CA VAL A 201 8.31 4.49 7.44
C VAL A 201 8.64 3.93 6.08
N VAL A 202 8.33 2.65 5.86
CA VAL A 202 8.48 1.99 4.56
C VAL A 202 7.18 2.16 3.80
N VAL A 203 7.26 2.73 2.60
CA VAL A 203 6.10 2.96 1.72
C VAL A 203 6.24 2.16 0.43
N ASP A 204 5.12 1.72 -0.11
CA ASP A 204 5.01 1.13 -1.44
C ASP A 204 5.83 -0.16 -1.64
N THR A 205 6.20 -0.81 -0.57
CA THR A 205 6.77 -2.16 -0.56
C THR A 205 6.66 -2.79 0.82
N ASN A 206 6.56 -4.11 0.85
CA ASN A 206 6.62 -4.89 2.08
C ASN A 206 7.75 -5.93 2.08
N ARG A 207 8.63 -5.93 1.07
CA ARG A 207 9.70 -6.92 0.89
C ARG A 207 11.06 -6.35 1.31
N PRO A 208 11.78 -6.97 2.27
CA PRO A 208 13.09 -6.50 2.71
C PRO A 208 14.09 -6.34 1.55
N ALA A 209 14.17 -7.33 0.65
CA ALA A 209 15.07 -7.30 -0.50
C ALA A 209 14.71 -6.27 -1.59
N SER A 210 13.55 -5.60 -1.49
CA SER A 210 13.11 -4.60 -2.47
C SER A 210 13.25 -3.17 -1.97
N VAL A 211 13.50 -2.94 -0.68
CA VAL A 211 13.64 -1.59 -0.12
C VAL A 211 14.91 -0.90 -0.64
N GLU A 212 14.92 0.42 -0.64
CA GLU A 212 16.06 1.22 -1.08
C GLU A 212 17.35 0.92 -0.31
N SER A 213 17.24 0.62 1.00
CA SER A 213 18.39 0.28 1.85
C SER A 213 18.01 -0.79 2.88
N GLU A 214 18.38 -2.04 2.59
CA GLU A 214 18.20 -3.16 3.53
C GLU A 214 19.01 -2.96 4.83
N PRO A 215 20.28 -2.47 4.79
CA PRO A 215 21.01 -2.18 6.03
C PRO A 215 20.32 -1.14 6.93
N LEU A 216 19.68 -0.12 6.35
CA LEU A 216 18.92 0.86 7.13
C LEU A 216 17.67 0.21 7.76
N LEU A 217 16.97 -0.64 7.02
CA LEU A 217 15.82 -1.40 7.55
C LEU A 217 16.21 -2.25 8.76
N GLU A 218 17.34 -2.94 8.69
CA GLU A 218 17.86 -3.77 9.79
C GLU A 218 18.32 -2.96 11.01
N ALA A 219 18.84 -1.76 10.79
CA ALA A 219 19.33 -0.87 11.83
C ALA A 219 18.20 -0.20 12.62
N CYS A 220 17.01 -0.06 12.04
CA CYS A 220 15.88 0.63 12.67
C CYS A 220 15.09 -0.28 13.62
N ASN A 221 14.93 0.14 14.86
CA ASN A 221 14.13 -0.58 15.85
C ASN A 221 12.62 -0.32 15.75
N ARG A 222 12.22 0.78 15.11
CA ARG A 222 10.83 1.20 14.93
C ARG A 222 10.53 1.34 13.45
N VAL A 223 9.75 0.41 12.91
CA VAL A 223 9.41 0.37 11.50
C VAL A 223 7.89 0.44 11.35
N ALA A 224 7.40 1.34 10.52
CA ALA A 224 6.02 1.38 10.05
C ALA A 224 5.99 1.01 8.56
N VAL A 225 5.01 0.22 8.13
CA VAL A 225 4.85 -0.17 6.71
C VAL A 225 3.49 0.32 6.21
N ILE A 226 3.48 1.02 5.08
CA ILE A 226 2.29 1.47 4.35
C ILE A 226 2.38 0.94 2.93
N ASP A 227 1.62 -0.10 2.60
CA ASP A 227 1.78 -0.81 1.34
C ASP A 227 0.47 -1.42 0.82
N HIS A 228 0.33 -1.48 -0.49
CA HIS A 228 -0.81 -2.05 -1.19
C HIS A 228 -0.46 -3.33 -2.00
N HIS A 229 0.79 -3.73 -2.05
CA HIS A 229 1.22 -4.93 -2.76
C HIS A 229 0.78 -6.21 -2.04
N ARG A 230 0.49 -7.27 -2.79
CA ARG A 230 0.23 -8.58 -2.19
C ARG A 230 1.49 -9.09 -1.48
N ARG A 231 1.32 -9.62 -0.28
CA ARG A 231 2.42 -10.26 0.45
C ARG A 231 2.93 -11.48 -0.29
N GLY A 232 4.25 -11.53 -0.46
CA GLY A 232 4.96 -12.74 -0.89
C GLY A 232 5.34 -13.64 0.29
N SER A 233 6.19 -14.65 0.02
CA SER A 233 6.77 -15.52 1.05
C SER A 233 7.76 -14.82 1.96
N SER A 234 8.37 -13.71 1.51
CA SER A 234 9.26 -12.86 2.28
C SER A 234 8.63 -11.48 2.43
N TYR A 235 8.48 -11.00 3.65
CA TYR A 235 7.95 -9.67 3.98
C TYR A 235 8.59 -9.14 5.28
N ILE A 236 8.47 -7.84 5.52
CA ILE A 236 8.97 -7.20 6.74
C ILE A 236 8.11 -7.69 7.92
N GLU A 237 8.70 -8.47 8.81
CA GLU A 237 7.97 -9.10 9.94
C GLU A 237 7.94 -8.20 11.18
N LYS A 238 9.09 -7.56 11.52
CA LYS A 238 9.21 -6.73 12.70
C LYS A 238 8.81 -5.29 12.39
N MET A 239 7.55 -4.96 12.65
CA MET A 239 7.03 -3.60 12.45
C MET A 239 6.16 -3.16 13.63
N ALA A 240 6.28 -1.89 13.99
CA ALA A 240 5.45 -1.25 15.01
C ALA A 240 4.06 -0.90 14.45
N LEU A 241 3.98 -0.60 13.15
CA LEU A 241 2.72 -0.33 12.47
C LEU A 241 2.71 -1.04 11.10
N ASN A 242 1.55 -1.63 10.76
CA ASN A 242 1.34 -2.28 9.48
C ASN A 242 0.01 -1.82 8.85
N PHE A 243 0.10 -0.83 7.96
CA PHE A 243 -1.02 -0.39 7.14
C PHE A 243 -0.93 -1.00 5.75
N HIS A 244 -1.27 -2.29 5.68
CA HIS A 244 -1.23 -3.07 4.45
C HIS A 244 -2.65 -3.31 3.92
N GLU A 245 -2.93 -2.85 2.68
CA GLU A 245 -4.23 -2.91 2.01
C GLU A 245 -4.12 -3.30 0.54
N PRO A 246 -4.13 -4.60 0.19
CA PRO A 246 -3.96 -5.06 -1.19
C PRO A 246 -5.07 -4.63 -2.16
N TYR A 247 -6.15 -4.07 -1.64
CA TYR A 247 -7.28 -3.57 -2.44
C TYR A 247 -7.22 -2.04 -2.66
N ALA A 248 -6.29 -1.35 -2.03
CA ALA A 248 -6.02 0.04 -2.36
C ALA A 248 -5.35 0.14 -3.74
N SER A 249 -5.56 1.24 -4.42
CA SER A 249 -4.97 1.44 -5.75
C SER A 249 -3.46 1.67 -5.68
N SER A 250 -3.00 2.33 -4.62
CA SER A 250 -1.62 2.80 -4.46
C SER A 250 -1.28 3.09 -3.00
N ALA A 251 0.00 3.17 -2.67
CA ALA A 251 0.46 3.64 -1.37
C ALA A 251 0.13 5.13 -1.15
N SER A 252 0.16 5.94 -2.22
CA SER A 252 -0.27 7.34 -2.21
C SER A 252 -1.75 7.50 -1.85
N GLU A 253 -2.64 6.59 -2.28
CA GLU A 253 -4.04 6.55 -1.83
C GLU A 253 -4.09 6.33 -0.31
N LEU A 254 -3.38 5.32 0.20
CA LEU A 254 -3.35 5.00 1.63
C LEU A 254 -2.83 6.17 2.46
N VAL A 255 -1.73 6.79 2.05
CA VAL A 255 -1.17 7.96 2.74
C VAL A 255 -2.17 9.11 2.68
N THR A 256 -2.82 9.38 1.53
CA THR A 256 -3.82 10.44 1.41
C THR A 256 -4.98 10.24 2.39
N GLU A 257 -5.41 9.01 2.64
CA GLU A 257 -6.43 8.75 3.66
C GLU A 257 -5.94 9.10 5.08
N LEU A 258 -4.67 8.83 5.41
CA LEU A 258 -4.08 9.21 6.71
C LEU A 258 -4.01 10.74 6.85
N LEU A 259 -3.66 11.47 5.76
CA LEU A 259 -3.61 12.93 5.79
C LEU A 259 -4.94 13.54 6.21
N GLY A 260 -6.07 12.98 5.79
CA GLY A 260 -7.41 13.46 6.16
C GLY A 260 -7.70 13.42 7.68
N TYR A 261 -6.90 12.71 8.48
CA TYR A 261 -7.02 12.63 9.94
C TYR A 261 -5.88 13.37 10.68
N LEU A 262 -4.75 13.59 10.01
CA LEU A 262 -3.52 14.08 10.65
C LEU A 262 -3.17 15.52 10.25
N LEU A 263 -3.74 16.03 9.17
CA LEU A 263 -3.47 17.38 8.67
C LEU A 263 -4.75 18.21 8.62
N GLU A 264 -4.60 19.51 8.89
CA GLU A 264 -5.62 20.51 8.66
C GLU A 264 -5.57 21.04 7.21
N PRO A 265 -6.65 21.64 6.70
CA PRO A 265 -6.63 22.33 5.41
C PRO A 265 -5.50 23.36 5.34
N GLY A 266 -4.62 23.25 4.34
CA GLY A 266 -3.48 24.15 4.13
C GLY A 266 -2.13 23.62 4.67
N ASP A 267 -2.10 22.54 5.45
CA ASP A 267 -0.84 21.92 5.90
C ASP A 267 -0.12 21.16 4.78
N LEU A 268 -0.88 20.59 3.84
CA LEU A 268 -0.34 19.91 2.66
C LEU A 268 0.00 20.92 1.57
N MET A 269 1.23 20.96 1.13
CA MET A 269 1.66 21.85 0.03
C MET A 269 1.13 21.35 -1.32
N LYS A 270 0.88 22.29 -2.26
CA LYS A 270 0.43 21.97 -3.62
C LYS A 270 1.31 20.90 -4.28
N THR A 271 2.62 21.04 -4.20
CA THR A 271 3.58 20.10 -4.82
C THR A 271 3.50 18.71 -4.18
N GLU A 272 3.28 18.60 -2.89
CA GLU A 272 3.06 17.31 -2.20
C GLU A 272 1.74 16.66 -2.63
N ALA A 273 0.68 17.46 -2.74
CA ALA A 273 -0.60 16.99 -3.26
C ALA A 273 -0.48 16.52 -4.73
N GLU A 274 0.31 17.21 -5.56
CA GLU A 274 0.61 16.80 -6.93
C GLU A 274 1.42 15.49 -6.97
N ALA A 275 2.39 15.30 -6.06
CA ALA A 275 3.18 14.08 -5.98
C ALA A 275 2.32 12.86 -5.60
N LEU A 276 1.45 13.00 -4.59
CA LEU A 276 0.49 11.97 -4.20
C LEU A 276 -0.49 11.65 -5.33
N LEU A 277 -1.02 12.66 -6.00
CA LEU A 277 -1.93 12.46 -7.13
C LEU A 277 -1.23 11.77 -8.30
N ALA A 278 0.06 12.09 -8.55
CA ALA A 278 0.84 11.42 -9.58
C ALA A 278 1.07 9.94 -9.26
N GLY A 279 1.29 9.57 -7.99
CA GLY A 279 1.36 8.17 -7.55
C GLY A 279 0.06 7.43 -7.85
N ILE A 280 -1.09 8.00 -7.46
CA ILE A 280 -2.40 7.41 -7.78
C ILE A 280 -2.60 7.26 -9.30
N VAL A 281 -2.26 8.28 -10.08
CA VAL A 281 -2.39 8.25 -11.55
C VAL A 281 -1.52 7.17 -12.18
N LEU A 282 -0.29 6.97 -11.68
CA LEU A 282 0.62 5.93 -12.16
C LEU A 282 0.00 4.54 -11.97
N ASP A 283 -0.34 4.19 -10.75
CA ASP A 283 -0.77 2.84 -10.37
C ASP A 283 -2.15 2.49 -10.89
N THR A 284 -3.01 3.47 -11.03
CA THR A 284 -4.34 3.29 -11.61
C THR A 284 -4.34 3.36 -13.14
N LYS A 285 -3.19 3.58 -13.77
CA LYS A 285 -3.13 3.89 -15.22
C LYS A 285 -4.15 4.95 -15.60
N ASN A 286 -4.06 6.10 -14.98
CA ASN A 286 -4.98 7.23 -15.16
C ASN A 286 -6.45 6.87 -14.85
N PHE A 287 -6.69 6.26 -13.69
CA PHE A 287 -8.01 5.85 -13.18
C PHE A 287 -8.73 4.79 -14.04
N THR A 288 -7.99 3.98 -14.78
CA THR A 288 -8.56 2.88 -15.58
C THR A 288 -8.46 1.52 -14.89
N ASN A 289 -7.44 1.30 -14.06
CA ASN A 289 -7.19 0.04 -13.37
C ASN A 289 -7.24 0.21 -11.85
N ARG A 290 -7.70 -0.83 -11.14
CA ARG A 290 -7.74 -0.89 -9.66
C ARG A 290 -8.33 0.35 -9.01
N THR A 291 -9.26 1.03 -9.68
CA THR A 291 -9.86 2.28 -9.23
C THR A 291 -11.17 2.01 -8.53
N GLY A 292 -11.26 2.46 -7.30
CA GLY A 292 -12.49 2.36 -6.50
C GLY A 292 -12.97 3.72 -5.96
N GLY A 293 -14.04 3.71 -5.16
CA GLY A 293 -14.55 4.93 -4.53
C GLY A 293 -13.50 5.63 -3.66
N ARG A 294 -12.65 4.86 -2.96
CA ARG A 294 -11.53 5.37 -2.14
C ARG A 294 -10.55 6.19 -2.99
N THR A 295 -10.19 5.66 -4.16
CA THR A 295 -9.26 6.31 -5.09
C THR A 295 -9.78 7.67 -5.52
N PHE A 296 -11.07 7.77 -5.90
CA PHE A 296 -11.69 9.03 -6.27
C PHE A 296 -11.83 10.00 -5.09
N GLU A 297 -12.10 9.52 -3.87
CA GLU A 297 -12.13 10.36 -2.68
C GLU A 297 -10.74 10.90 -2.33
N ALA A 298 -9.68 10.08 -2.44
CA ALA A 298 -8.31 10.52 -2.28
C ALA A 298 -7.94 11.57 -3.35
N ALA A 299 -8.23 11.31 -4.62
CA ALA A 299 -8.00 12.28 -5.69
C ALA A 299 -8.76 13.59 -5.47
N ALA A 300 -10.01 13.52 -5.00
CA ALA A 300 -10.80 14.72 -4.66
C ALA A 300 -10.21 15.49 -3.47
N TYR A 301 -9.69 14.80 -2.46
CA TYR A 301 -8.97 15.43 -1.35
C TYR A 301 -7.73 16.19 -1.86
N LEU A 302 -6.89 15.53 -2.65
CA LEU A 302 -5.67 16.13 -3.21
C LEU A 302 -6.00 17.32 -4.13
N ARG A 303 -7.07 17.22 -4.93
CA ARG A 303 -7.52 18.34 -5.77
C ARG A 303 -7.94 19.54 -4.94
N ARG A 304 -8.64 19.32 -3.81
CA ARG A 304 -8.98 20.42 -2.86
C ARG A 304 -7.74 20.99 -2.17
N ALA A 305 -6.72 20.18 -1.93
CA ALA A 305 -5.42 20.62 -1.39
C ALA A 305 -4.57 21.39 -2.42
N GLY A 306 -5.06 21.56 -3.66
CA GLY A 306 -4.44 22.41 -4.68
C GLY A 306 -3.70 21.67 -5.78
N ALA A 307 -3.70 20.32 -5.81
CA ALA A 307 -3.09 19.57 -6.90
C ALA A 307 -3.68 19.96 -8.26
N ASP A 308 -2.82 20.23 -9.23
CA ASP A 308 -3.22 20.53 -10.60
C ASP A 308 -3.10 19.28 -11.47
N THR A 309 -4.23 18.81 -12.01
CA THR A 309 -4.28 17.61 -12.84
C THR A 309 -3.52 17.76 -14.16
N GLN A 310 -3.43 18.96 -14.71
CA GLN A 310 -2.65 19.21 -15.93
C GLN A 310 -1.15 19.11 -15.63
N ASP A 311 -0.70 19.69 -14.50
CA ASP A 311 0.69 19.59 -14.07
C ASP A 311 1.07 18.14 -13.79
N VAL A 312 0.17 17.36 -13.18
CA VAL A 312 0.37 15.91 -12.98
C VAL A 312 0.50 15.17 -14.32
N GLN A 313 -0.40 15.44 -15.28
CA GLN A 313 -0.34 14.81 -16.62
C GLN A 313 0.95 15.14 -17.36
N ARG A 314 1.48 16.35 -17.23
CA ARG A 314 2.77 16.74 -17.84
C ARG A 314 3.94 15.91 -17.35
N MET A 315 3.88 15.34 -16.13
CA MET A 315 4.96 14.51 -15.59
C MET A 315 5.08 13.14 -16.28
N PHE A 316 4.00 12.70 -16.92
CA PHE A 316 3.96 11.43 -17.67
C PHE A 316 4.18 11.61 -19.18
N GLN A 317 4.43 12.82 -19.64
CA GLN A 317 4.75 13.06 -21.04
C GLN A 317 6.10 12.40 -21.40
N SER A 318 6.10 11.71 -22.52
CA SER A 318 7.33 11.17 -23.12
C SER A 318 7.89 12.18 -24.11
N ASP A 319 9.22 12.24 -24.23
CA ASP A 319 9.85 12.96 -25.32
C ASP A 319 9.62 12.23 -26.66
N LEU A 320 9.88 12.94 -27.76
CA LEU A 320 9.61 12.43 -29.09
C LEU A 320 10.47 11.21 -29.42
N GLU A 321 11.73 11.17 -29.00
CA GLU A 321 12.66 10.09 -29.25
C GLU A 321 12.18 8.79 -28.58
N SER A 322 11.90 8.84 -27.27
CA SER A 322 11.33 7.73 -26.52
C SER A 322 9.99 7.23 -27.12
N MET A 323 9.21 8.14 -27.73
CA MET A 323 7.98 7.77 -28.41
C MET A 323 8.28 7.02 -29.71
N ILE A 324 9.22 7.51 -30.53
CA ILE A 324 9.63 6.86 -31.78
C ILE A 324 10.15 5.44 -31.51
N ASP A 325 11.04 5.28 -30.53
CA ASP A 325 11.62 3.99 -30.15
C ASP A 325 10.51 2.99 -29.74
N ARG A 326 9.57 3.45 -28.91
CA ARG A 326 8.46 2.63 -28.47
C ARG A 326 7.56 2.18 -29.63
N TYR A 327 7.24 3.10 -30.56
CA TYR A 327 6.44 2.75 -31.74
C TYR A 327 7.19 1.86 -32.73
N ALA A 328 8.52 1.97 -32.80
CA ALA A 328 9.35 1.04 -33.58
C ALA A 328 9.23 -0.41 -33.07
N ILE A 329 9.07 -0.60 -31.75
CA ILE A 329 8.78 -1.89 -31.14
C ILE A 329 7.33 -2.32 -31.46
N ILE A 330 6.34 -1.47 -31.17
CA ILE A 330 4.92 -1.78 -31.28
C ILE A 330 4.54 -2.19 -32.70
N ARG A 331 5.09 -1.54 -33.73
CA ARG A 331 4.77 -1.87 -35.13
C ARG A 331 5.23 -3.26 -35.57
N GLN A 332 6.08 -3.94 -34.80
CA GLN A 332 6.53 -5.32 -35.04
C GLN A 332 5.61 -6.35 -34.37
N ALA A 333 4.54 -5.90 -33.72
CA ALA A 333 3.62 -6.77 -33.01
C ALA A 333 2.89 -7.73 -33.95
N VAL A 334 2.84 -8.99 -33.55
CA VAL A 334 2.06 -10.04 -34.17
C VAL A 334 0.95 -10.43 -33.20
N LEU A 335 -0.29 -10.46 -33.71
CA LEU A 335 -1.42 -10.98 -32.92
C LEU A 335 -1.47 -12.50 -33.06
N TYR A 336 -1.30 -13.19 -31.95
CA TYR A 336 -1.45 -14.64 -31.88
C TYR A 336 -2.80 -14.97 -31.23
N ARG A 337 -3.59 -15.84 -31.86
CA ARG A 337 -4.96 -16.22 -31.43
C ARG A 337 -5.91 -15.04 -31.22
N GLU A 338 -5.64 -13.90 -31.83
CA GLU A 338 -6.43 -12.66 -31.77
C GLU A 338 -6.42 -11.94 -30.42
N ASP A 339 -5.95 -12.57 -29.34
CA ASP A 339 -5.97 -12.07 -27.96
C ASP A 339 -4.58 -11.86 -27.34
N LEU A 340 -3.52 -12.33 -27.99
CA LEU A 340 -2.15 -12.17 -27.51
C LEU A 340 -1.33 -11.31 -28.47
N ALA A 341 -0.76 -10.21 -28.01
CA ALA A 341 0.18 -9.39 -28.76
C ALA A 341 1.62 -9.79 -28.42
N ILE A 342 2.37 -10.24 -29.41
CA ILE A 342 3.75 -10.72 -29.23
C ILE A 342 4.67 -9.87 -30.11
N VAL A 343 5.76 -9.37 -29.52
CA VAL A 343 6.85 -8.68 -30.20
C VAL A 343 8.16 -9.37 -29.84
N ALA A 344 8.99 -9.62 -30.83
CA ALA A 344 10.39 -9.99 -30.64
C ALA A 344 11.27 -9.02 -31.43
N ILE A 345 12.15 -8.33 -30.76
CA ILE A 345 13.11 -7.41 -31.39
C ILE A 345 14.52 -7.98 -31.31
N ASP A 346 15.33 -7.72 -32.33
CA ASP A 346 16.71 -8.19 -32.43
C ASP A 346 17.73 -7.18 -31.87
N GLU A 347 17.30 -5.95 -31.66
CA GLU A 347 18.13 -4.87 -31.14
C GLU A 347 17.96 -4.75 -29.62
N GLU A 348 19.05 -4.40 -28.92
CA GLU A 348 18.99 -4.10 -27.50
C GLU A 348 18.06 -2.90 -27.24
N CYS A 349 17.23 -3.01 -26.21
CA CYS A 349 16.40 -1.89 -25.79
C CYS A 349 16.39 -1.74 -24.26
N GLU A 350 16.04 -0.56 -23.83
CA GLU A 350 15.87 -0.25 -22.42
C GLU A 350 14.65 -0.99 -21.85
N ARG A 351 14.80 -1.56 -20.62
CA ARG A 351 13.72 -2.23 -19.91
C ARG A 351 12.44 -1.39 -19.82
N VAL A 352 12.59 -0.07 -19.62
CA VAL A 352 11.46 0.86 -19.49
C VAL A 352 10.72 1.01 -20.81
N THR A 353 11.44 1.07 -21.93
CA THR A 353 10.86 1.18 -23.28
C THR A 353 10.07 -0.09 -23.63
N ALA A 354 10.65 -1.27 -23.38
CA ALA A 354 9.97 -2.56 -23.59
C ALA A 354 8.72 -2.69 -22.72
N ALA A 355 8.80 -2.25 -21.44
CA ALA A 355 7.66 -2.28 -20.52
C ALA A 355 6.53 -1.36 -20.98
N LYS A 356 6.84 -0.12 -21.40
CA LYS A 356 5.86 0.83 -21.95
C LYS A 356 5.24 0.33 -23.24
N ALA A 357 6.03 -0.32 -24.14
CA ALA A 357 5.50 -0.92 -25.34
C ALA A 357 4.50 -2.06 -25.03
N ALA A 358 4.83 -2.92 -24.06
CA ALA A 358 3.92 -3.98 -23.60
C ALA A 358 2.62 -3.39 -23.01
N ASP A 359 2.71 -2.33 -22.21
CA ASP A 359 1.52 -1.64 -21.66
C ASP A 359 0.64 -1.06 -22.77
N GLU A 360 1.23 -0.47 -23.82
CA GLU A 360 0.50 0.13 -24.92
C GLU A 360 -0.16 -0.91 -25.83
N LEU A 361 0.49 -2.06 -26.04
CA LEU A 361 -0.11 -3.20 -26.76
C LEU A 361 -1.38 -3.74 -26.08
N LEU A 362 -1.48 -3.68 -24.76
CA LEU A 362 -2.70 -4.03 -24.03
C LEU A 362 -3.86 -3.06 -24.26
N THR A 363 -3.62 -1.86 -24.79
CA THR A 363 -4.70 -0.92 -25.12
C THR A 363 -5.41 -1.25 -26.43
N LEU A 364 -4.86 -2.19 -27.23
CA LEU A 364 -5.46 -2.65 -28.48
C LEU A 364 -6.72 -3.45 -28.19
N SER A 365 -7.78 -3.17 -28.95
CA SER A 365 -9.05 -3.90 -28.82
C SER A 365 -8.85 -5.41 -29.08
N GLY A 366 -9.35 -6.24 -28.15
CA GLY A 366 -9.25 -7.71 -28.23
C GLY A 366 -8.00 -8.30 -27.59
N VAL A 367 -6.95 -7.50 -27.31
CA VAL A 367 -5.73 -8.01 -26.68
C VAL A 367 -5.93 -8.20 -25.17
N GLN A 368 -5.69 -9.42 -24.70
CA GLN A 368 -5.77 -9.83 -23.29
C GLN A 368 -4.40 -9.90 -22.62
N ALA A 369 -3.35 -10.22 -23.38
CA ALA A 369 -1.98 -10.20 -22.88
C ALA A 369 -0.99 -9.74 -23.97
N SER A 370 0.11 -9.15 -23.53
CA SER A 370 1.19 -8.66 -24.38
C SER A 370 2.55 -9.15 -23.89
N PHE A 371 3.43 -9.48 -24.81
CA PHE A 371 4.77 -9.97 -24.56
C PHE A 371 5.75 -9.24 -25.47
N VAL A 372 6.76 -8.59 -24.89
CA VAL A 372 7.86 -7.96 -25.63
C VAL A 372 9.15 -8.66 -25.24
N PHE A 373 9.74 -9.38 -26.18
CA PHE A 373 11.03 -10.06 -26.07
C PHE A 373 12.12 -9.14 -26.62
N TYR A 374 13.20 -8.96 -25.89
CA TYR A 374 14.32 -8.11 -26.30
C TYR A 374 15.65 -8.63 -25.77
N PRO A 375 16.76 -8.51 -26.54
CA PRO A 375 18.08 -8.88 -26.07
C PRO A 375 18.60 -7.84 -25.11
N LYS A 376 19.36 -8.28 -24.10
CA LYS A 376 20.13 -7.42 -23.20
C LYS A 376 21.18 -8.27 -22.46
N ASP A 377 22.41 -7.73 -22.30
CA ASP A 377 23.50 -8.36 -21.54
C ASP A 377 23.76 -9.84 -21.94
N GLY A 378 23.65 -10.17 -23.24
CA GLY A 378 23.86 -11.51 -23.78
C GLY A 378 22.73 -12.52 -23.49
N GLY A 379 21.59 -12.08 -22.95
CA GLY A 379 20.39 -12.86 -22.69
C GLY A 379 19.17 -12.30 -23.42
N VAL A 380 18.03 -12.99 -23.30
CA VAL A 380 16.73 -12.52 -23.77
C VAL A 380 15.86 -12.20 -22.56
N TYR A 381 15.38 -10.97 -22.51
CA TYR A 381 14.46 -10.49 -21.47
C TYR A 381 13.04 -10.40 -22.01
N ILE A 382 12.07 -10.47 -21.13
CA ILE A 382 10.65 -10.44 -21.47
C ILE A 382 9.96 -9.38 -20.61
N SER A 383 9.26 -8.44 -21.26
CA SER A 383 8.25 -7.61 -20.61
C SER A 383 6.87 -8.18 -20.94
N ALA A 384 6.16 -8.68 -19.95
CA ALA A 384 4.83 -9.25 -20.09
C ALA A 384 3.78 -8.45 -19.33
N ARG A 385 2.59 -8.32 -19.91
CA ARG A 385 1.42 -7.69 -19.31
C ARG A 385 0.17 -8.51 -19.58
N SER A 386 -0.80 -8.46 -18.67
CA SER A 386 -2.09 -9.14 -18.82
C SER A 386 -3.20 -8.33 -18.17
N LEU A 387 -4.41 -8.41 -18.69
CA LEU A 387 -5.63 -7.86 -18.08
C LEU A 387 -6.14 -8.71 -16.90
N GLY A 388 -5.50 -9.82 -16.59
CA GLY A 388 -5.76 -10.64 -15.41
C GLY A 388 -6.73 -11.81 -15.62
N GLU A 389 -7.16 -12.06 -16.84
CA GLU A 389 -8.04 -13.18 -17.19
C GLU A 389 -7.34 -14.29 -17.98
N VAL A 390 -6.00 -14.24 -18.08
CA VAL A 390 -5.16 -15.21 -18.82
C VAL A 390 -4.30 -16.00 -17.84
#